data_2f3c61cf7b86cf9855ddf7f617f1d831
#
_entry.id   2f3c61cf7b86cf9855ddf7f617f1d831
#
_cell.length_a   1.000
_cell.length_b   1.000
_cell.length_c   1.000
_cell.angle_alpha   90.00
_cell.angle_beta   90.00
_cell.angle_gamma   90.00
#
_symmetry.space_group_name_H-M   'P 1'
#
loop_
_entity.id
_entity.type
_entity.pdbx_description
1 polymer ?
#
loop_
_entity_poly.entity_id
_entity_poly.type
_entity_poly.pdbx_seq_one_letter_code
_entity_poly.pdbx_strand_id
1 'polypeptide(L)'
;MTSQTAATETTAQPSIVQLQSWQDPNGMGNNVTRVEGTAYKQYVSPRNPGPNPNAVHPWERCGLGVAPYRCVGSAVVTYQACHGAPVQPGSSCDYCGQGIMNVYSVQAACKSVFKVGCDCVRKTCSEKEGVRTAVETADRKHRNALAKVSRDKRDAAAKDALATLRAEHEFALAAMPHPRAADTTPGSASNLYFSGMSALDWLDFMLKACGATGRAKLLKEARALLAGR
;
A
#
# COMPACT_ATOMS: atom_id res chain seq x y z
N MET A 1 -10.96 31.61 61.58
CA MET A 1 -11.10 32.51 60.39
C MET A 1 -9.86 32.31 59.56
N THR A 2 -9.93 31.50 58.53
CA THR A 2 -8.84 31.15 57.61
C THR A 2 -9.21 31.65 56.27
N SER A 3 -8.50 32.71 55.78
CA SER A 3 -8.70 33.29 54.46
C SER A 3 -7.98 32.43 53.40
N GLN A 4 -8.75 31.87 52.45
CA GLN A 4 -8.22 31.23 51.25
C GLN A 4 -8.02 32.33 50.18
N THR A 5 -6.78 32.49 49.72
CA THR A 5 -6.42 33.33 48.57
C THR A 5 -6.54 32.42 47.34
N ALA A 6 -7.47 32.78 46.44
CA ALA A 6 -7.62 32.14 45.13
C ALA A 6 -6.56 32.70 44.16
N ALA A 7 -5.69 31.80 43.67
CA ALA A 7 -4.78 32.12 42.58
C ALA A 7 -5.49 32.00 41.24
N THR A 8 -5.61 33.10 40.52
CA THR A 8 -6.15 33.20 39.15
C THR A 8 -5.04 32.79 38.17
N GLU A 9 -5.12 31.58 37.63
CA GLU A 9 -4.28 31.16 36.48
C GLU A 9 -4.79 31.88 35.21
N THR A 10 -4.01 32.82 34.74
CA THR A 10 -4.23 33.46 33.45
C THR A 10 -3.64 32.55 32.36
N THR A 11 -4.50 31.78 31.69
CA THR A 11 -4.11 30.99 30.51
C THR A 11 -3.90 31.95 29.34
N ALA A 12 -2.65 32.26 29.04
CA ALA A 12 -2.28 33.02 27.84
C ALA A 12 -2.51 32.14 26.60
N GLN A 13 -3.47 32.54 25.76
CA GLN A 13 -3.66 31.93 24.44
C GLN A 13 -2.47 32.28 23.54
N PRO A 14 -1.92 31.31 22.78
CA PRO A 14 -0.83 31.58 21.85
C PRO A 14 -1.34 32.43 20.67
N SER A 15 -0.69 33.56 20.45
CA SER A 15 -0.97 34.45 19.32
C SER A 15 -0.65 33.74 18.00
N ILE A 16 -1.63 33.70 17.09
CA ILE A 16 -1.45 33.20 15.72
C ILE A 16 -0.66 34.26 14.94
N VAL A 17 0.60 34.01 14.65
CA VAL A 17 1.42 34.84 13.78
C VAL A 17 1.19 34.48 12.34
N GLN A 18 0.91 35.51 11.51
CA GLN A 18 0.64 35.38 10.08
C GLN A 18 1.78 34.67 9.33
N LEU A 19 1.40 33.74 8.47
CA LEU A 19 2.25 33.02 7.55
C LEU A 19 2.95 33.96 6.57
N GLN A 20 4.26 34.12 6.68
CA GLN A 20 5.07 34.59 5.56
C GLN A 20 5.43 33.39 4.70
N SER A 21 4.93 33.38 3.47
CA SER A 21 5.30 32.36 2.48
C SER A 21 6.76 32.54 2.08
N TRP A 22 7.61 31.62 2.53
CA TRP A 22 8.94 31.46 1.99
C TRP A 22 8.85 30.73 0.67
N GLN A 23 9.14 31.41 -0.42
CA GLN A 23 9.33 30.76 -1.71
C GLN A 23 10.75 30.18 -1.74
N ASP A 24 10.84 28.86 -1.74
CA ASP A 24 12.08 28.14 -2.01
C ASP A 24 12.45 28.39 -3.49
N PRO A 25 13.65 28.88 -3.81
CA PRO A 25 14.08 29.10 -5.19
C PRO A 25 14.11 27.82 -6.05
N ASN A 26 13.95 26.65 -5.47
CA ASN A 26 13.86 25.35 -6.15
C ASN A 26 12.44 24.77 -6.27
N GLY A 27 11.39 25.52 -5.92
CA GLY A 27 10.00 25.19 -6.24
C GLY A 27 9.37 24.03 -5.45
N MET A 28 10.00 23.51 -4.40
CA MET A 28 9.40 22.53 -3.50
C MET A 28 8.89 23.24 -2.23
N GLY A 29 7.64 23.72 -2.29
CA GLY A 29 6.98 24.37 -1.17
C GLY A 29 6.70 23.40 -0.02
N ASN A 30 7.52 23.42 1.02
CA ASN A 30 7.22 22.85 2.32
C ASN A 30 6.56 23.92 3.18
N ASN A 31 5.23 23.85 3.37
CA ASN A 31 4.52 24.67 4.34
C ASN A 31 4.88 24.23 5.75
N VAL A 32 5.81 24.93 6.38
CA VAL A 32 6.16 24.73 7.79
C VAL A 32 5.46 25.80 8.63
N THR A 33 4.49 25.40 9.43
CA THR A 33 3.86 26.27 10.43
C THR A 33 4.80 26.40 11.62
N ARG A 34 5.35 27.61 11.85
CA ARG A 34 6.22 27.90 12.98
C ARG A 34 5.36 28.33 14.16
N VAL A 35 5.41 27.60 15.26
CA VAL A 35 4.85 28.01 16.56
C VAL A 35 6.00 28.59 17.37
N GLU A 36 5.88 29.86 17.78
CA GLU A 36 6.90 30.49 18.65
C GLU A 36 6.94 29.78 20.02
N GLY A 37 8.15 29.45 20.47
CA GLY A 37 8.40 28.85 21.79
C GLY A 37 8.87 27.38 21.78
N THR A 38 8.87 26.69 20.66
CA THR A 38 9.47 25.37 20.54
C THR A 38 10.71 25.45 19.65
N ALA A 39 11.86 25.11 20.19
CA ALA A 39 13.09 24.99 19.41
C ALA A 39 12.96 23.77 18.48
N TYR A 40 12.31 23.95 17.33
CA TYR A 40 12.40 22.96 16.26
C TYR A 40 13.85 22.93 15.77
N LYS A 41 14.54 21.83 16.05
CA LYS A 41 15.80 21.55 15.38
C LYS A 41 15.52 21.56 13.88
N GLN A 42 16.08 22.55 13.17
CA GLN A 42 16.00 22.58 11.71
C GLN A 42 16.52 21.25 11.17
N TYR A 43 15.61 20.50 10.54
CA TYR A 43 15.96 19.25 9.93
C TYR A 43 16.69 19.54 8.61
N VAL A 44 18.00 19.55 8.67
CA VAL A 44 18.84 19.58 7.46
C VAL A 44 18.86 18.15 6.92
N SER A 45 18.08 17.91 5.87
CA SER A 45 18.19 16.64 5.13
C SER A 45 19.65 16.46 4.71
N PRO A 46 20.37 15.46 5.20
CA PRO A 46 21.76 15.29 4.82
C PRO A 46 21.80 14.91 3.33
N ARG A 47 22.33 15.83 2.50
CA ARG A 47 22.76 15.48 1.14
C ARG A 47 23.71 14.29 1.28
N ASN A 48 23.35 13.19 0.64
CA ASN A 48 23.97 11.88 0.69
C ASN A 48 25.52 12.00 0.53
N PRO A 49 26.33 11.97 1.58
CA PRO A 49 27.77 11.79 1.43
C PRO A 49 27.96 10.31 1.18
N GLY A 50 28.70 9.94 0.15
CA GLY A 50 29.04 8.57 -0.15
C GLY A 50 29.57 7.79 1.06
N PRO A 51 29.62 6.47 1.03
CA PRO A 51 29.89 5.62 2.19
C PRO A 51 31.31 5.87 2.72
N ASN A 52 31.42 6.75 3.68
CA ASN A 52 32.63 6.88 4.49
C ASN A 52 32.49 5.87 5.64
N PRO A 53 33.35 4.85 5.74
CA PRO A 53 33.25 3.80 6.78
C PRO A 53 33.38 4.36 8.21
N ASN A 54 33.92 5.58 8.37
CA ASN A 54 34.04 6.26 9.66
C ASN A 54 32.96 7.32 9.88
N ALA A 55 31.98 7.43 8.97
CA ALA A 55 30.91 8.39 9.11
C ALA A 55 29.89 7.91 10.13
N VAL A 56 29.60 8.73 11.12
CA VAL A 56 28.51 8.52 12.08
C VAL A 56 27.20 8.28 11.30
N HIS A 57 26.47 7.22 11.68
CA HIS A 57 25.25 6.82 10.97
C HIS A 57 24.25 8.02 10.89
N PRO A 58 23.54 8.22 9.77
CA PRO A 58 22.61 9.33 9.61
C PRO A 58 21.57 9.45 10.75
N TRP A 59 21.08 8.34 11.26
CA TRP A 59 20.14 8.32 12.39
C TRP A 59 20.78 8.78 13.70
N GLU A 60 22.02 8.43 13.93
CA GLU A 60 22.78 8.87 15.09
C GLU A 60 23.01 10.40 15.06
N ARG A 61 23.35 10.95 13.88
CA ARG A 61 23.45 12.41 13.70
C ARG A 61 22.15 13.16 13.98
N CYS A 62 20.99 12.49 13.75
CA CYS A 62 19.66 13.03 14.06
C CYS A 62 19.22 12.77 15.51
N GLY A 63 20.07 12.15 16.35
CA GLY A 63 19.75 11.86 17.74
C GLY A 63 18.75 10.73 17.94
N LEU A 64 18.55 9.86 16.94
CA LEU A 64 17.63 8.70 17.02
C LEU A 64 18.24 7.49 17.73
N GLY A 65 19.50 7.61 18.17
CA GLY A 65 20.22 6.57 18.92
C GLY A 65 21.48 6.11 18.19
N VAL A 66 22.22 5.20 18.81
CA VAL A 66 23.53 4.71 18.37
C VAL A 66 23.39 3.32 17.73
N ALA A 67 24.19 3.05 16.70
CA ALA A 67 24.29 1.71 16.09
C ALA A 67 24.79 0.65 17.11
N PRO A 68 24.49 -0.63 16.95
CA PRO A 68 23.73 -1.25 15.87
C PRO A 68 22.22 -1.06 16.00
N TYR A 69 21.56 -1.02 14.84
CA TYR A 69 20.11 -0.89 14.76
C TYR A 69 19.45 -2.22 14.44
N ARG A 70 18.25 -2.43 14.98
CA ARG A 70 17.45 -3.64 14.73
C ARG A 70 16.00 -3.28 14.45
N CYS A 71 15.40 -3.84 13.40
CA CYS A 71 13.97 -3.74 13.18
C CYS A 71 13.23 -4.62 14.20
N VAL A 72 12.38 -4.02 15.02
CA VAL A 72 11.64 -4.71 16.09
C VAL A 72 10.16 -4.85 15.80
N GLY A 73 9.66 -4.17 14.77
CA GLY A 73 8.27 -4.29 14.37
C GLY A 73 7.95 -3.57 13.07
N SER A 74 6.81 -3.94 12.49
CA SER A 74 6.22 -3.25 11.35
C SER A 74 4.71 -3.15 11.53
N ALA A 75 4.13 -2.01 11.17
CA ALA A 75 2.69 -1.78 11.24
C ALA A 75 2.23 -0.95 10.06
N VAL A 76 0.96 -1.11 9.68
CA VAL A 76 0.30 -0.21 8.74
C VAL A 76 -0.58 0.71 9.57
N VAL A 77 -0.32 2.00 9.49
CA VAL A 77 -1.05 3.02 10.21
C VAL A 77 -1.64 4.00 9.21
N THR A 78 -2.96 4.00 9.14
CA THR A 78 -3.72 4.86 8.23
C THR A 78 -4.67 5.74 9.02
N TYR A 79 -4.97 6.90 8.46
CA TYR A 79 -5.98 7.82 8.95
C TYR A 79 -7.00 8.10 7.87
N GLN A 80 -8.26 8.18 8.25
CA GLN A 80 -9.36 8.56 7.38
C GLN A 80 -10.24 9.55 8.13
N ALA A 81 -10.38 10.75 7.60
CA ALA A 81 -11.10 11.85 8.28
C ALA A 81 -12.60 11.57 8.47
N CYS A 82 -13.23 10.92 7.46
CA CYS A 82 -14.63 10.49 7.51
C CYS A 82 -14.84 9.32 6.54
N HIS A 83 -15.98 8.67 6.64
CA HIS A 83 -16.35 7.59 5.71
C HIS A 83 -16.37 8.10 4.25
N GLY A 84 -15.64 7.45 3.36
CA GLY A 84 -15.51 7.85 1.95
C GLY A 84 -14.37 8.85 1.66
N ALA A 85 -13.75 9.46 2.68
CA ALA A 85 -12.57 10.29 2.47
C ALA A 85 -11.36 9.44 2.03
N PRO A 86 -10.39 10.02 1.31
CA PRO A 86 -9.17 9.30 0.95
C PRO A 86 -8.37 8.90 2.18
N VAL A 87 -7.85 7.68 2.15
CA VAL A 87 -6.98 7.15 3.22
C VAL A 87 -5.65 7.87 3.16
N GLN A 88 -5.20 8.38 4.30
CA GLN A 88 -3.96 9.13 4.46
C GLN A 88 -2.98 8.41 5.38
N PRO A 89 -1.68 8.77 5.34
CA PRO A 89 -0.71 8.31 6.32
C PRO A 89 -1.14 8.66 7.74
N GLY A 90 -1.21 7.66 8.62
CA GLY A 90 -1.59 7.84 10.03
C GLY A 90 -0.40 8.00 10.98
N SER A 91 0.83 8.04 10.48
CA SER A 91 2.05 8.23 11.27
C SER A 91 3.06 9.08 10.52
N SER A 92 4.07 9.58 11.23
CA SER A 92 5.20 10.33 10.67
C SER A 92 6.51 9.57 10.87
N CYS A 93 7.45 9.78 9.97
CA CYS A 93 8.81 9.26 10.06
C CYS A 93 9.65 10.13 10.99
N ASP A 94 10.22 9.56 12.05
CA ASP A 94 11.03 10.29 13.02
C ASP A 94 12.36 10.80 12.42
N TYR A 95 12.77 10.22 11.28
CA TYR A 95 13.98 10.67 10.57
C TYR A 95 13.73 11.85 9.63
N CYS A 96 12.68 11.86 8.82
CA CYS A 96 12.45 12.88 7.80
C CYS A 96 11.16 13.70 7.99
N GLY A 97 10.35 13.41 8.99
CA GLY A 97 9.10 14.09 9.28
C GLY A 97 7.96 13.80 8.30
N GLN A 98 8.20 13.06 7.21
CA GLN A 98 7.15 12.76 6.23
C GLN A 98 6.10 11.80 6.77
N GLY A 99 4.86 11.99 6.34
CA GLY A 99 3.77 11.06 6.62
C GLY A 99 4.03 9.68 6.01
N ILE A 100 3.86 8.63 6.81
CA ILE A 100 4.09 7.23 6.41
C ILE A 100 2.89 6.37 6.80
N MET A 101 2.50 5.47 5.90
CA MET A 101 1.50 4.43 6.18
C MET A 101 2.19 3.15 6.68
N ASN A 102 3.27 2.74 6.02
CA ASN A 102 4.06 1.59 6.43
C ASN A 102 5.13 2.06 7.43
N VAL A 103 4.89 1.78 8.70
CA VAL A 103 5.73 2.19 9.83
C VAL A 103 6.62 1.02 10.22
N TYR A 104 7.92 1.25 10.27
CA TYR A 104 8.91 0.30 10.77
C TYR A 104 9.49 0.84 12.06
N SER A 105 9.32 0.08 13.14
CA SER A 105 9.91 0.38 14.44
C SER A 105 11.33 -0.15 14.47
N VAL A 106 12.28 0.74 14.65
CA VAL A 106 13.71 0.43 14.72
C VAL A 106 14.22 0.71 16.12
N GLN A 107 14.95 -0.25 16.70
CA GLN A 107 15.59 -0.13 18.00
C GLN A 107 17.08 0.10 17.82
N ALA A 108 17.61 1.12 18.47
CA ALA A 108 19.05 1.40 18.59
C ALA A 108 19.70 0.59 19.73
N ALA A 109 21.01 0.58 19.79
CA ALA A 109 21.78 -0.09 20.86
C ALA A 109 21.45 0.45 22.25
N CYS A 110 21.15 1.74 22.37
CA CYS A 110 20.71 2.39 23.60
C CYS A 110 19.25 2.05 24.01
N LYS A 111 18.61 1.08 23.31
CA LYS A 111 17.20 0.65 23.51
C LYS A 111 16.15 1.69 23.12
N SER A 112 16.52 2.87 22.64
CA SER A 112 15.56 3.82 22.07
C SER A 112 14.89 3.20 20.85
N VAL A 113 13.57 3.42 20.69
CA VAL A 113 12.77 2.93 19.56
C VAL A 113 12.24 4.14 18.82
N PHE A 114 12.37 4.13 17.50
CA PHE A 114 11.89 5.19 16.62
C PHE A 114 11.23 4.61 15.36
N LYS A 115 10.42 5.42 14.69
CA LYS A 115 9.60 5.02 13.55
C LYS A 115 10.20 5.56 12.26
N VAL A 116 10.32 4.72 11.25
CA VAL A 116 10.84 5.11 9.92
C VAL A 116 10.02 4.49 8.79
N GLY A 117 10.03 5.16 7.64
CA GLY A 117 9.50 4.60 6.38
C GLY A 117 10.57 3.79 5.64
N CYS A 118 10.13 2.89 4.74
CA CYS A 118 11.04 2.05 3.93
C CYS A 118 12.04 2.86 3.10
N ASP A 119 11.63 4.03 2.59
CA ASP A 119 12.51 4.87 1.77
C ASP A 119 13.64 5.50 2.58
N CYS A 120 13.36 5.88 3.84
CA CYS A 120 14.40 6.37 4.73
C CYS A 120 15.39 5.26 5.08
N VAL A 121 14.91 4.04 5.34
CA VAL A 121 15.78 2.88 5.58
C VAL A 121 16.68 2.60 4.37
N ARG A 122 16.13 2.61 3.15
CA ARG A 122 16.92 2.40 1.92
C ARG A 122 17.98 3.46 1.69
N LYS A 123 17.69 4.72 2.07
CA LYS A 123 18.64 5.85 1.90
C LYS A 123 19.73 5.90 2.96
N THR A 124 19.46 5.37 4.15
CA THR A 124 20.36 5.54 5.31
C THR A 124 21.11 4.27 5.70
N CYS A 125 20.52 3.10 5.47
CA CYS A 125 21.12 1.82 5.82
C CYS A 125 21.78 1.17 4.60
N SER A 126 22.98 0.60 4.81
CA SER A 126 23.65 -0.19 3.80
C SER A 126 22.93 -1.53 3.56
N GLU A 127 23.19 -2.16 2.41
CA GLU A 127 22.59 -3.48 2.09
C GLU A 127 23.03 -4.59 3.06
N LYS A 128 24.20 -4.41 3.67
CA LYS A 128 24.75 -5.36 4.65
C LYS A 128 24.09 -5.25 6.03
N GLU A 129 23.37 -4.18 6.27
CA GLU A 129 22.68 -3.99 7.56
C GLU A 129 21.41 -4.83 7.63
N GLY A 130 21.29 -5.65 8.66
CA GLY A 130 20.14 -6.51 8.90
C GLY A 130 18.79 -5.77 9.01
N VAL A 131 18.80 -4.50 9.40
CA VAL A 131 17.63 -3.62 9.41
C VAL A 131 17.04 -3.45 8.03
N ARG A 132 17.87 -3.14 7.02
CA ARG A 132 17.41 -2.96 5.64
C ARG A 132 16.75 -4.22 5.11
N THR A 133 17.41 -5.37 5.26
CA THR A 133 16.87 -6.67 4.83
C THR A 133 15.54 -7.00 5.53
N ALA A 134 15.45 -6.74 6.84
CA ALA A 134 14.23 -6.98 7.62
C ALA A 134 13.07 -6.09 7.14
N VAL A 135 13.31 -4.79 6.92
CA VAL A 135 12.32 -3.83 6.43
C VAL A 135 11.88 -4.18 5.01
N GLU A 136 12.79 -4.48 4.10
CA GLU A 136 12.46 -4.85 2.72
C GLU A 136 11.65 -6.16 2.66
N THR A 137 11.96 -7.11 3.54
CA THR A 137 11.20 -8.35 3.65
C THR A 137 9.79 -8.11 4.17
N ALA A 138 9.62 -7.26 5.19
CA ALA A 138 8.32 -6.89 5.73
C ALA A 138 7.49 -6.12 4.70
N ASP A 139 8.09 -5.15 3.99
CA ASP A 139 7.45 -4.38 2.93
C ASP A 139 6.98 -5.29 1.77
N ARG A 140 7.80 -6.24 1.35
CA ARG A 140 7.43 -7.24 0.33
C ARG A 140 6.26 -8.11 0.78
N LYS A 141 6.28 -8.60 2.02
CA LYS A 141 5.17 -9.39 2.59
C LYS A 141 3.87 -8.59 2.59
N HIS A 142 3.93 -7.34 2.99
CA HIS A 142 2.77 -6.46 3.02
C HIS A 142 2.21 -6.20 1.62
N ARG A 143 3.05 -5.85 0.65
CA ARG A 143 2.62 -5.66 -0.77
C ARG A 143 2.00 -6.93 -1.35
N ASN A 144 2.57 -8.10 -1.06
CA ASN A 144 2.03 -9.37 -1.51
C ASN A 144 0.65 -9.67 -0.88
N ALA A 145 0.46 -9.33 0.41
CA ALA A 145 -0.82 -9.48 1.08
C ALA A 145 -1.90 -8.57 0.46
N LEU A 146 -1.60 -7.31 0.21
CA LEU A 146 -2.50 -6.37 -0.48
C LEU A 146 -2.84 -6.84 -1.90
N ALA A 147 -1.84 -7.29 -2.66
CA ALA A 147 -2.04 -7.82 -4.00
C ALA A 147 -2.92 -9.09 -4.00
N LYS A 148 -2.79 -9.93 -2.97
CA LYS A 148 -3.65 -11.10 -2.77
C LYS A 148 -5.11 -10.67 -2.52
N VAL A 149 -5.35 -9.77 -1.56
CA VAL A 149 -6.69 -9.26 -1.27
C VAL A 149 -7.35 -8.63 -2.50
N SER A 150 -6.60 -7.86 -3.28
CA SER A 150 -7.09 -7.26 -4.52
C SER A 150 -7.42 -8.31 -5.60
N ARG A 151 -6.64 -9.38 -5.68
CA ARG A 151 -6.93 -10.52 -6.60
C ARG A 151 -8.18 -11.27 -6.15
N ASP A 152 -8.28 -11.56 -4.85
CA ASP A 152 -9.41 -12.30 -4.29
C ASP A 152 -10.74 -11.54 -4.49
N LYS A 153 -10.72 -10.21 -4.29
CA LYS A 153 -11.89 -9.34 -4.58
C LYS A 153 -12.29 -9.38 -6.06
N ARG A 154 -11.32 -9.31 -6.97
CA ARG A 154 -11.62 -9.37 -8.41
C ARG A 154 -12.14 -10.74 -8.83
N ASP A 155 -11.61 -11.80 -8.25
CA ASP A 155 -12.06 -13.17 -8.49
C ASP A 155 -13.48 -13.38 -7.99
N ALA A 156 -13.81 -12.93 -6.79
CA ALA A 156 -15.16 -12.99 -6.25
C ALA A 156 -16.15 -12.25 -7.17
N ALA A 157 -15.84 -11.02 -7.55
CA ALA A 157 -16.67 -10.24 -8.46
C ALA A 157 -16.83 -10.90 -9.85
N ALA A 158 -15.78 -11.52 -10.38
CA ALA A 158 -15.87 -12.26 -11.64
C ALA A 158 -16.71 -13.52 -11.50
N LYS A 159 -16.62 -14.23 -10.39
CA LYS A 159 -17.43 -15.40 -10.09
C LYS A 159 -18.92 -15.06 -10.01
N ASP A 160 -19.26 -14.00 -9.28
CA ASP A 160 -20.64 -13.53 -9.14
C ASP A 160 -21.21 -13.08 -10.49
N ALA A 161 -20.43 -12.29 -11.26
CA ALA A 161 -20.84 -11.87 -12.60
C ALA A 161 -21.04 -13.04 -13.58
N LEU A 162 -20.21 -14.10 -13.49
CA LEU A 162 -20.38 -15.31 -14.30
C LEU A 162 -21.61 -16.10 -13.89
N ALA A 163 -21.92 -16.18 -12.59
CA ALA A 163 -23.13 -16.84 -12.09
C ALA A 163 -24.40 -16.12 -12.57
N THR A 164 -24.41 -14.78 -12.51
CA THR A 164 -25.50 -13.95 -13.02
C THR A 164 -25.68 -14.15 -14.54
N LEU A 165 -24.60 -14.04 -15.31
CA LEU A 165 -24.62 -14.22 -16.75
C LEU A 165 -25.13 -15.62 -17.14
N ARG A 166 -24.70 -16.66 -16.43
CA ARG A 166 -25.18 -18.02 -16.62
C ARG A 166 -26.69 -18.13 -16.40
N ALA A 167 -27.20 -17.56 -15.31
CA ALA A 167 -28.62 -17.61 -14.97
C ALA A 167 -29.50 -16.83 -15.99
N GLU A 168 -29.06 -15.64 -16.41
CA GLU A 168 -29.78 -14.80 -17.37
C GLU A 168 -29.80 -15.37 -18.79
N HIS A 169 -28.77 -16.12 -19.18
CA HIS A 169 -28.57 -16.58 -20.55
C HIS A 169 -28.51 -18.10 -20.67
N GLU A 170 -29.04 -18.86 -19.71
CA GLU A 170 -28.95 -20.34 -19.67
C GLU A 170 -29.42 -20.99 -20.96
N PHE A 171 -30.65 -20.67 -21.42
CA PHE A 171 -31.20 -21.20 -22.65
C PHE A 171 -30.40 -20.83 -23.89
N ALA A 172 -29.90 -19.59 -23.92
CA ALA A 172 -29.09 -19.14 -25.04
C ALA A 172 -27.74 -19.85 -25.10
N LEU A 173 -27.09 -20.04 -23.98
CA LEU A 173 -25.81 -20.73 -23.85
C LEU A 173 -25.94 -22.24 -24.14
N ALA A 174 -27.06 -22.86 -23.74
CA ALA A 174 -27.33 -24.27 -24.02
C ALA A 174 -27.54 -24.54 -25.51
N ALA A 175 -28.13 -23.58 -26.25
CA ALA A 175 -28.33 -23.67 -27.68
C ALA A 175 -27.09 -23.32 -28.53
N MET A 176 -26.06 -22.74 -27.92
CA MET A 176 -24.80 -22.39 -28.60
C MET A 176 -23.83 -23.56 -28.62
N PRO A 177 -23.16 -23.83 -29.76
CA PRO A 177 -22.07 -24.81 -29.79
C PRO A 177 -20.88 -24.27 -28.95
N HIS A 178 -20.02 -25.20 -28.55
CA HIS A 178 -18.77 -24.85 -27.85
C HIS A 178 -17.97 -23.80 -28.63
N PRO A 179 -17.41 -22.74 -27.97
CA PRO A 179 -16.72 -21.64 -28.66
C PRO A 179 -15.57 -22.07 -29.57
N ARG A 180 -14.94 -23.20 -29.28
CA ARG A 180 -13.87 -23.79 -30.11
C ARG A 180 -14.35 -24.86 -31.09
N ALA A 181 -15.63 -25.20 -31.10
CA ALA A 181 -16.16 -26.13 -32.09
C ALA A 181 -16.16 -25.53 -33.52
N ALA A 182 -16.12 -24.20 -33.62
CA ALA A 182 -15.98 -23.47 -34.90
C ALA A 182 -14.54 -23.43 -35.45
N ASP A 183 -13.57 -23.92 -34.72
CA ASP A 183 -12.16 -23.99 -35.18
C ASP A 183 -12.03 -25.17 -36.14
N THR A 184 -12.31 -24.91 -37.43
CA THR A 184 -12.40 -25.88 -38.51
C THR A 184 -11.01 -26.36 -39.01
N THR A 185 -9.96 -26.23 -38.22
CA THR A 185 -8.64 -26.75 -38.59
C THR A 185 -8.68 -28.29 -38.67
N PRO A 186 -8.58 -28.88 -39.87
CA PRO A 186 -8.63 -30.34 -40.02
C PRO A 186 -7.52 -31.00 -39.21
N GLY A 187 -7.87 -31.95 -38.33
CA GLY A 187 -6.89 -32.68 -37.52
C GLY A 187 -6.56 -32.07 -36.16
N SER A 188 -7.18 -30.99 -35.77
CA SER A 188 -7.06 -30.46 -34.40
C SER A 188 -7.74 -31.40 -33.42
N ALA A 189 -6.98 -31.98 -32.46
CA ALA A 189 -7.55 -32.84 -31.41
C ALA A 189 -8.61 -32.13 -30.56
N SER A 190 -8.63 -30.80 -30.56
CA SER A 190 -9.65 -29.96 -29.91
C SER A 190 -11.03 -30.10 -30.54
N ASN A 191 -11.13 -30.33 -31.86
CA ASN A 191 -12.43 -30.51 -32.55
C ASN A 191 -13.16 -31.77 -32.12
N LEU A 192 -12.45 -32.88 -31.93
CA LEU A 192 -13.06 -34.15 -31.51
C LEU A 192 -13.51 -34.14 -30.05
N TYR A 193 -12.79 -33.42 -29.20
CA TYR A 193 -13.09 -33.39 -27.76
C TYR A 193 -14.27 -32.47 -27.42
N PHE A 194 -14.47 -31.39 -28.19
CA PHE A 194 -15.51 -30.39 -27.93
C PHE A 194 -16.72 -30.47 -28.87
N SER A 195 -16.73 -31.40 -29.82
CA SER A 195 -17.82 -31.63 -30.78
C SER A 195 -19.04 -32.21 -30.10
N GLY A 196 -19.88 -31.52 -29.52
CA GLY A 196 -21.08 -31.97 -28.79
C GLY A 196 -21.27 -31.33 -27.45
N MET A 197 -20.31 -30.54 -27.04
CA MET A 197 -20.39 -29.73 -25.82
C MET A 197 -21.06 -28.39 -26.15
N SER A 198 -22.06 -27.99 -25.37
CA SER A 198 -22.67 -26.68 -25.47
C SER A 198 -21.75 -25.59 -24.87
N ALA A 199 -22.02 -24.31 -25.19
CA ALA A 199 -21.33 -23.20 -24.56
C ALA A 199 -21.61 -23.13 -23.03
N LEU A 200 -22.77 -23.63 -22.60
CA LEU A 200 -23.12 -23.75 -21.19
C LEU A 200 -22.27 -24.80 -20.48
N ASP A 201 -22.12 -26.00 -21.06
CA ASP A 201 -21.27 -27.07 -20.50
C ASP A 201 -19.81 -26.64 -20.41
N TRP A 202 -19.33 -25.94 -21.45
CA TRP A 202 -18.00 -25.34 -21.45
C TRP A 202 -17.83 -24.31 -20.32
N LEU A 203 -18.81 -23.44 -20.13
CA LEU A 203 -18.79 -22.44 -19.07
C LEU A 203 -18.73 -23.07 -17.68
N ASP A 204 -19.56 -24.10 -17.45
CA ASP A 204 -19.62 -24.85 -16.19
C ASP A 204 -18.31 -25.61 -15.92
N PHE A 205 -17.74 -26.24 -16.96
CA PHE A 205 -16.44 -26.89 -16.86
C PHE A 205 -15.31 -25.86 -16.50
N MET A 206 -15.28 -24.75 -17.22
CA MET A 206 -14.26 -23.71 -17.01
C MET A 206 -14.41 -23.03 -15.65
N LEU A 207 -15.63 -22.84 -15.14
CA LEU A 207 -15.87 -22.31 -13.80
C LEU A 207 -15.26 -23.18 -12.70
N LYS A 208 -15.29 -24.52 -12.90
CA LYS A 208 -14.68 -25.47 -11.96
C LYS A 208 -13.17 -25.55 -12.11
N ALA A 209 -12.67 -25.47 -13.36
CA ALA A 209 -11.25 -25.65 -13.67
C ALA A 209 -10.40 -24.38 -13.52
N CYS A 210 -10.99 -23.19 -13.71
CA CYS A 210 -10.25 -21.92 -13.70
C CYS A 210 -9.98 -21.43 -12.30
N GLY A 211 -8.72 -21.07 -12.02
CA GLY A 211 -8.34 -20.27 -10.88
C GLY A 211 -8.71 -18.78 -11.05
N ALA A 212 -8.38 -17.97 -10.04
CA ALA A 212 -8.75 -16.55 -9.92
C ALA A 212 -8.48 -15.70 -11.18
N THR A 213 -7.32 -15.87 -11.80
CA THR A 213 -6.96 -15.14 -13.03
C THR A 213 -7.71 -15.61 -14.26
N GLY A 214 -8.11 -16.88 -14.29
CA GLY A 214 -8.85 -17.47 -15.40
C GLY A 214 -10.29 -16.99 -15.47
N ARG A 215 -10.96 -16.75 -14.33
CA ARG A 215 -12.38 -16.36 -14.29
C ARG A 215 -12.65 -14.99 -14.91
N ALA A 216 -11.77 -14.02 -14.72
CA ALA A 216 -11.90 -12.71 -15.36
C ALA A 216 -11.81 -12.80 -16.90
N LYS A 217 -10.91 -13.67 -17.42
CA LYS A 217 -10.80 -13.95 -18.85
C LYS A 217 -12.04 -14.68 -19.36
N LEU A 218 -12.50 -15.68 -18.64
CA LEU A 218 -13.70 -16.45 -18.95
C LEU A 218 -14.94 -15.54 -19.05
N LEU A 219 -15.11 -14.59 -18.12
CA LEU A 219 -16.20 -13.62 -18.15
C LEU A 219 -16.16 -12.76 -19.42
N LYS A 220 -14.98 -12.33 -19.83
CA LYS A 220 -14.81 -11.58 -21.08
C LYS A 220 -15.18 -12.42 -22.32
N GLU A 221 -14.75 -13.66 -22.36
CA GLU A 221 -15.06 -14.60 -23.45
C GLU A 221 -16.55 -14.90 -23.51
N ALA A 222 -17.19 -15.20 -22.38
CA ALA A 222 -18.62 -15.46 -22.32
C ALA A 222 -19.47 -14.26 -22.77
N ARG A 223 -19.09 -13.04 -22.38
CA ARG A 223 -19.73 -11.81 -22.85
C ARG A 223 -19.56 -11.61 -24.36
N ALA A 224 -18.39 -11.88 -24.88
CA ALA A 224 -18.13 -11.76 -26.34
C ALA A 224 -18.97 -12.74 -27.14
N LEU A 225 -19.16 -13.98 -26.66
CA LEU A 225 -20.03 -14.96 -27.28
C LEU A 225 -21.50 -14.51 -27.35
N LEU A 226 -21.99 -13.88 -26.28
CA LEU A 226 -23.36 -13.37 -26.22
C LEU A 226 -23.56 -12.11 -27.07
N ALA A 227 -22.53 -11.25 -27.18
CA ALA A 227 -22.57 -10.02 -27.98
C ALA A 227 -22.44 -10.26 -29.50
N GLY A 228 -21.89 -11.38 -29.93
CA GLY A 228 -21.77 -11.77 -31.34
C GLY A 228 -23.06 -12.27 -32.01
N ARG A 229 -24.17 -12.17 -31.30
CA ARG A 229 -25.55 -12.41 -31.78
C ARG A 229 -26.18 -11.12 -32.27
#